data_b07cfdc4d44157487aeee5b274a84f9a
#
_entry.id   b07cfdc4d44157487aeee5b274a84f9a
#
_cell.length_a   1.000
_cell.length_b   1.000
_cell.length_c   1.000
_cell.angle_alpha   90.00
_cell.angle_beta   90.00
_cell.angle_gamma   90.00
#
_symmetry.space_group_name_H-M   'P 1'
#
loop_
_entity.id
_entity.type
_entity.pdbx_description
1 polymer ?
#
loop_
_entity_poly.entity_id
_entity_poly.type
_entity_poly.pdbx_seq_one_letter_code
_entity_poly.pdbx_strand_id
1 'polypeptide(L)'
;MREALPSHLSLDDFIAACQRPLRRSIRVNTLKISVDDFLALVSPYGWQLTPVPWCAEGFWIERDDEDAVPLGSTAEHLSGLFYTQEASSMLPVAHPFADGNAPERVMDVAAAPGSKTTQIAARKGNHGAILAKEFSASRVKVLQ
;
A
#
# COMPACT_ATOMS: atom_id res chain seq x y z
N MET A 1 27.02 -8.38 -7.61
CA MET A 1 26.37 -7.66 -6.51
C MET A 1 27.29 -6.60 -5.88
N ARG A 2 28.53 -6.91 -5.49
CA ARG A 2 29.49 -5.89 -4.97
C ARG A 2 29.71 -4.70 -5.90
N GLU A 3 29.83 -4.94 -7.19
CA GLU A 3 30.04 -3.89 -8.21
C GLU A 3 28.84 -2.95 -8.41
N ALA A 4 27.63 -3.37 -8.01
CA ALA A 4 26.41 -2.59 -8.13
C ALA A 4 26.07 -1.80 -6.86
N LEU A 5 26.83 -2.00 -5.77
CA LEU A 5 26.60 -1.27 -4.51
C LEU A 5 27.30 0.09 -4.56
N PRO A 6 26.62 1.18 -4.14
CA PRO A 6 27.26 2.47 -3.90
C PRO A 6 28.45 2.33 -2.93
N SER A 7 29.49 3.11 -3.15
CA SER A 7 30.75 3.02 -2.38
C SER A 7 30.61 3.29 -0.86
N HIS A 8 29.51 3.92 -0.46
CA HIS A 8 29.20 4.22 0.95
C HIS A 8 28.43 3.09 1.67
N LEU A 9 28.05 2.01 0.95
CA LEU A 9 27.35 0.87 1.53
C LEU A 9 28.23 -0.36 1.58
N SER A 10 28.25 -1.04 2.73
CA SER A 10 28.87 -2.33 2.88
C SER A 10 27.96 -3.45 2.37
N LEU A 11 28.56 -4.50 1.78
CA LEU A 11 27.78 -5.66 1.33
C LEU A 11 27.13 -6.38 2.51
N ASP A 12 27.82 -6.44 3.65
CA ASP A 12 27.35 -7.13 4.84
C ASP A 12 26.14 -6.40 5.45
N ASP A 13 26.17 -5.06 5.51
CA ASP A 13 25.03 -4.26 5.96
C ASP A 13 23.84 -4.39 5.02
N PHE A 14 24.10 -4.44 3.71
CA PHE A 14 23.05 -4.66 2.71
C PHE A 14 22.38 -6.04 2.90
N ILE A 15 23.17 -7.11 3.06
CA ILE A 15 22.66 -8.46 3.29
C ILE A 15 21.88 -8.52 4.62
N ALA A 16 22.41 -7.93 5.69
CA ALA A 16 21.73 -7.86 6.97
C ALA A 16 20.38 -7.11 6.87
N ALA A 17 20.33 -6.03 6.10
CA ALA A 17 19.09 -5.31 5.85
C ALA A 17 18.07 -6.16 5.08
N CYS A 18 18.52 -6.93 4.07
CA CYS A 18 17.65 -7.82 3.30
C CYS A 18 17.10 -9.00 4.11
N GLN A 19 17.74 -9.38 5.20
CA GLN A 19 17.31 -10.46 6.09
C GLN A 19 16.30 -10.00 7.14
N ARG A 20 16.11 -8.70 7.32
CA ARG A 20 15.11 -8.18 8.27
C ARG A 20 13.69 -8.42 7.75
N PRO A 21 12.76 -8.90 8.60
CA PRO A 21 11.36 -8.99 8.22
C PRO A 21 10.84 -7.60 7.82
N LEU A 22 10.06 -7.56 6.74
CA LEU A 22 9.39 -6.33 6.35
C LEU A 22 8.30 -5.98 7.38
N ARG A 23 8.25 -4.70 7.77
CA ARG A 23 7.14 -4.20 8.59
C ARG A 23 5.84 -4.31 7.80
N ARG A 24 4.81 -4.82 8.45
CA ARG A 24 3.49 -4.83 7.83
C ARG A 24 2.95 -3.42 7.67
N SER A 25 2.23 -3.18 6.60
CA SER A 25 1.62 -1.89 6.33
C SER A 25 0.27 -2.02 5.65
N ILE A 26 -0.54 -1.01 5.87
CA ILE A 26 -1.86 -0.85 5.27
C ILE A 26 -1.98 0.52 4.63
N ARG A 27 -2.87 0.62 3.67
CA ARG A 27 -3.28 1.88 3.06
C ARG A 27 -4.78 2.02 3.19
N VAL A 28 -5.22 3.10 3.84
CA VAL A 28 -6.65 3.44 3.97
C VAL A 28 -7.25 3.69 2.59
N ASN A 29 -8.43 3.16 2.35
CA ASN A 29 -9.20 3.37 1.13
C ASN A 29 -10.01 4.67 1.24
N THR A 30 -9.42 5.76 0.82
CA THR A 30 -10.02 7.10 0.92
C THR A 30 -11.24 7.32 0.03
N LEU A 31 -11.59 6.34 -0.84
CA LEU A 31 -12.89 6.32 -1.54
C LEU A 31 -14.05 5.87 -0.65
N LYS A 32 -13.75 5.21 0.49
CA LYS A 32 -14.76 4.64 1.39
C LYS A 32 -14.81 5.30 2.76
N ILE A 33 -13.66 5.74 3.27
CA ILE A 33 -13.55 6.31 4.61
C ILE A 33 -12.41 7.34 4.64
N SER A 34 -12.56 8.42 5.39
CA SER A 34 -11.44 9.34 5.62
C SER A 34 -10.38 8.69 6.52
N VAL A 35 -9.16 9.21 6.46
CA VAL A 35 -8.07 8.72 7.33
C VAL A 35 -8.44 8.91 8.80
N ASP A 36 -8.99 10.07 9.16
CA ASP A 36 -9.35 10.40 10.54
C ASP A 36 -10.47 9.48 11.07
N ASP A 37 -11.51 9.24 10.26
CA ASP A 37 -12.59 8.32 10.63
C ASP A 37 -12.09 6.87 10.75
N PHE A 38 -11.16 6.45 9.88
CA PHE A 38 -10.54 5.14 9.98
C PHE A 38 -9.74 4.99 11.29
N LEU A 39 -8.92 5.99 11.63
CA LEU A 39 -8.15 5.97 12.88
C LEU A 39 -9.07 5.94 14.11
N ALA A 40 -10.15 6.70 14.10
CA ALA A 40 -11.16 6.67 15.14
C ALA A 40 -11.84 5.30 15.25
N LEU A 41 -12.18 4.69 14.11
CA LEU A 41 -12.82 3.38 14.04
C LEU A 41 -11.96 2.27 14.66
N VAL A 42 -10.66 2.24 14.36
CA VAL A 42 -9.75 1.17 14.81
C VAL A 42 -9.11 1.45 16.17
N SER A 43 -9.25 2.65 16.71
CA SER A 43 -8.70 3.04 18.00
C SER A 43 -9.05 2.07 19.15
N PRO A 44 -10.31 1.55 19.26
CA PRO A 44 -10.65 0.58 20.31
C PRO A 44 -9.96 -0.78 20.16
N TYR A 45 -9.40 -1.11 18.99
CA TYR A 45 -8.77 -2.41 18.74
C TYR A 45 -7.33 -2.50 19.25
N GLY A 46 -6.76 -1.38 19.72
CA GLY A 46 -5.37 -1.34 20.17
C GLY A 46 -4.34 -1.45 19.03
N TRP A 47 -4.75 -1.24 17.77
CA TRP A 47 -3.83 -1.23 16.63
C TRP A 47 -2.85 -0.07 16.74
N GLN A 48 -1.56 -0.37 16.72
CA GLN A 48 -0.52 0.64 16.71
C GLN A 48 -0.22 1.02 15.25
N LEU A 49 -0.63 2.22 14.86
CA LEU A 49 -0.50 2.74 13.51
C LEU A 49 0.55 3.85 13.46
N THR A 50 1.64 3.60 12.74
CA THR A 50 2.70 4.59 12.52
C THR A 50 2.60 5.11 11.08
N PRO A 51 2.48 6.43 10.83
CA PRO A 51 2.36 6.97 9.48
C PRO A 51 3.55 6.62 8.58
N VAL A 52 3.27 6.29 7.32
CA VAL A 52 4.27 6.13 6.27
C VAL A 52 4.60 7.52 5.72
N PRO A 53 5.85 8.03 5.81
CA PRO A 53 6.18 9.43 5.52
C PRO A 53 5.85 9.90 4.11
N TRP A 54 5.81 9.00 3.13
CA TRP A 54 5.56 9.30 1.72
C TRP A 54 4.13 9.02 1.26
N CYS A 55 3.25 8.58 2.16
CA CYS A 55 1.87 8.22 1.81
C CYS A 55 0.94 8.60 2.96
N ALA A 56 0.20 9.69 2.83
CA ALA A 56 -0.65 10.23 3.89
C ALA A 56 -1.73 9.24 4.36
N GLU A 57 -2.21 8.36 3.48
CA GLU A 57 -3.15 7.31 3.78
C GLU A 57 -2.50 5.97 4.16
N GLY A 58 -1.14 5.92 4.21
CA GLY A 58 -0.35 4.72 4.52
C GLY A 58 0.10 4.67 5.97
N PHE A 59 0.02 3.48 6.57
CA PHE A 59 0.46 3.24 7.94
C PHE A 59 1.20 1.91 8.06
N TRP A 60 2.31 1.89 8.81
CA TRP A 60 2.80 0.64 9.37
C TRP A 60 1.87 0.23 10.51
N ILE A 61 1.63 -1.06 10.63
CA ILE A 61 0.70 -1.62 11.62
C ILE A 61 1.38 -2.67 12.48
N GLU A 62 1.19 -2.56 13.81
CA GLU A 62 1.58 -3.55 14.80
C GLU A 62 0.35 -3.89 15.64
N ARG A 63 0.15 -5.19 15.91
CA ARG A 63 -1.04 -5.72 16.58
C ARG A 63 -0.63 -6.88 17.49
N ASP A 64 -1.22 -6.91 18.69
CA ASP A 64 -0.98 -7.99 19.66
C ASP A 64 -1.82 -9.24 19.37
N ASP A 65 -2.93 -9.10 18.62
CA ASP A 65 -3.91 -10.17 18.33
C ASP A 65 -3.72 -10.82 16.95
N GLU A 66 -2.58 -10.64 16.31
CA GLU A 66 -2.35 -11.02 14.91
C GLU A 66 -2.46 -12.53 14.65
N ASP A 67 -2.04 -13.34 15.62
CA ASP A 67 -2.14 -14.80 15.55
C ASP A 67 -3.60 -15.28 15.73
N ALA A 68 -4.42 -14.52 16.44
CA ALA A 68 -5.83 -14.85 16.68
C ALA A 68 -6.73 -14.42 15.49
N VAL A 69 -6.49 -13.23 14.93
CA VAL A 69 -7.27 -12.68 13.82
C VAL A 69 -6.31 -12.13 12.75
N PRO A 70 -6.00 -12.89 11.69
CA PRO A 70 -5.19 -12.39 10.58
C PRO A 70 -5.75 -11.09 10.02
N LEU A 71 -4.87 -10.13 9.69
CA LEU A 71 -5.27 -8.81 9.20
C LEU A 71 -6.23 -8.87 8.00
N GLY A 72 -6.01 -9.82 7.08
CA GLY A 72 -6.88 -10.05 5.93
C GLY A 72 -8.27 -10.61 6.26
N SER A 73 -8.50 -11.03 7.52
CA SER A 73 -9.79 -11.57 7.98
C SER A 73 -10.57 -10.59 8.83
N THR A 74 -10.06 -9.38 9.03
CA THR A 74 -10.76 -8.33 9.78
C THR A 74 -11.96 -7.80 8.99
N ALA A 75 -13.01 -7.37 9.69
CA ALA A 75 -14.20 -6.80 9.07
C ALA A 75 -13.87 -5.57 8.20
N GLU A 76 -12.93 -4.75 8.65
CA GLU A 76 -12.45 -3.56 7.97
C GLU A 76 -11.77 -3.91 6.64
N HIS A 77 -10.94 -4.98 6.62
CA HIS A 77 -10.32 -5.46 5.38
C HIS A 77 -11.35 -6.03 4.42
N LEU A 78 -12.24 -6.89 4.92
CA LEU A 78 -13.29 -7.52 4.11
C LEU A 78 -14.28 -6.49 3.55
N SER A 79 -14.53 -5.41 4.31
CA SER A 79 -15.34 -4.26 3.84
C SER A 79 -14.56 -3.35 2.87
N GLY A 80 -13.26 -3.58 2.68
CA GLY A 80 -12.40 -2.81 1.78
C GLY A 80 -12.11 -1.39 2.29
N LEU A 81 -12.12 -1.16 3.62
CA LEU A 81 -11.75 0.12 4.22
C LEU A 81 -10.25 0.39 4.15
N PHE A 82 -9.45 -0.66 4.04
CA PHE A 82 -8.02 -0.55 3.77
C PHE A 82 -7.55 -1.68 2.85
N TYR A 83 -6.39 -1.48 2.27
CA TYR A 83 -5.65 -2.45 1.47
C TYR A 83 -4.34 -2.81 2.19
N THR A 84 -4.04 -4.10 2.32
CA THR A 84 -2.72 -4.55 2.80
C THR A 84 -1.70 -4.33 1.69
N GLN A 85 -0.83 -3.35 1.87
CA GLN A 85 0.14 -2.94 0.87
C GLN A 85 1.48 -2.65 1.55
N GLU A 86 2.55 -3.18 0.99
CA GLU A 86 3.90 -2.91 1.47
C GLU A 86 4.24 -1.42 1.27
N ALA A 87 4.86 -0.79 2.27
CA ALA A 87 5.05 0.66 2.31
C ALA A 87 5.86 1.20 1.13
N SER A 88 6.92 0.51 0.69
CA SER A 88 7.70 0.90 -0.49
C SER A 88 6.87 0.84 -1.77
N SER A 89 5.91 -0.08 -1.84
CA SER A 89 4.98 -0.22 -2.98
C SER A 89 3.98 0.95 -3.10
N MET A 90 3.82 1.76 -2.05
CA MET A 90 2.98 2.97 -2.10
C MET A 90 3.68 4.14 -2.79
N LEU A 91 5.02 4.21 -2.73
CA LEU A 91 5.83 5.33 -3.21
C LEU A 91 5.64 5.64 -4.72
N PRO A 92 5.62 4.64 -5.63
CA PRO A 92 5.46 4.90 -7.06
C PRO A 92 4.17 5.62 -7.44
N VAL A 93 3.14 5.53 -6.61
CA VAL A 93 1.88 6.26 -6.81
C VAL A 93 1.85 7.55 -5.99
N ALA A 94 2.32 7.51 -4.75
CA ALA A 94 2.29 8.69 -3.86
C ALA A 94 3.06 9.88 -4.46
N HIS A 95 4.24 9.63 -5.03
CA HIS A 95 5.11 10.68 -5.56
C HIS A 95 4.53 11.42 -6.80
N PRO A 96 4.08 10.75 -7.88
CA PRO A 96 3.50 11.45 -9.04
C PRO A 96 2.21 12.22 -8.77
N PHE A 97 1.53 11.92 -7.66
CA PHE A 97 0.28 12.58 -7.27
C PHE A 97 0.45 13.54 -6.08
N ALA A 98 1.70 13.83 -5.69
CA ALA A 98 1.99 14.67 -4.52
C ALA A 98 1.48 16.11 -4.66
N ASP A 99 1.52 16.67 -5.89
CA ASP A 99 1.14 18.06 -6.18
C ASP A 99 -0.38 18.26 -6.37
N GLY A 100 -1.19 17.24 -6.12
CA GLY A 100 -2.65 17.30 -6.31
C GLY A 100 -3.09 17.26 -7.79
N ASN A 101 -2.16 17.23 -8.73
CA ASN A 101 -2.43 17.15 -10.16
C ASN A 101 -2.56 15.69 -10.61
N ALA A 102 -3.75 15.10 -10.42
CA ALA A 102 -4.00 13.76 -10.91
C ALA A 102 -4.17 13.75 -12.44
N PRO A 103 -3.36 12.99 -13.21
CA PRO A 103 -3.56 12.84 -14.64
C PRO A 103 -4.95 12.31 -14.95
N GLU A 104 -5.61 12.84 -15.97
CA GLU A 104 -6.95 12.39 -16.37
C GLU A 104 -6.97 10.91 -16.76
N ARG A 105 -5.92 10.47 -17.46
CA ARG A 105 -5.76 9.07 -17.89
C ARG A 105 -4.44 8.49 -17.38
N VAL A 106 -4.51 7.32 -16.77
CA VAL A 106 -3.35 6.59 -16.24
C VAL A 106 -3.38 5.16 -16.75
N MET A 107 -2.20 4.62 -17.09
CA MET A 107 -2.05 3.20 -17.40
C MET A 107 -1.21 2.51 -16.33
N ASP A 108 -1.76 1.44 -15.74
CA ASP A 108 -1.03 0.51 -14.88
C ASP A 108 -0.70 -0.74 -15.71
N VAL A 109 0.57 -0.89 -16.09
CA VAL A 109 1.02 -1.93 -17.04
C VAL A 109 1.28 -3.30 -16.40
N ALA A 110 1.25 -3.39 -15.08
CA ALA A 110 1.45 -4.61 -14.30
C ALA A 110 0.50 -4.62 -13.08
N ALA A 111 -0.80 -4.56 -13.37
CA ALA A 111 -1.81 -4.11 -12.44
C ALA A 111 -2.12 -5.09 -11.30
N ALA A 112 -2.07 -6.41 -11.56
CA ALA A 112 -2.45 -7.38 -10.53
C ALA A 112 -1.41 -7.48 -9.39
N PRO A 113 -1.86 -7.62 -8.16
CA PRO A 113 -3.22 -7.89 -7.68
C PRO A 113 -4.11 -6.64 -7.49
N GLY A 114 -3.67 -5.44 -7.88
CA GLY A 114 -4.48 -4.23 -7.82
C GLY A 114 -4.00 -3.17 -6.83
N SER A 115 -2.92 -3.40 -6.10
CA SER A 115 -2.46 -2.49 -5.05
C SER A 115 -2.19 -1.07 -5.54
N LYS A 116 -1.49 -0.92 -6.67
CA LYS A 116 -1.22 0.39 -7.29
C LYS A 116 -2.42 0.93 -8.04
N THR A 117 -3.15 0.09 -8.78
CA THR A 117 -4.36 0.46 -9.49
C THR A 117 -5.41 1.09 -8.55
N THR A 118 -5.67 0.45 -7.40
CA THR A 118 -6.62 0.97 -6.41
C THR A 118 -6.11 2.21 -5.69
N GLN A 119 -4.80 2.33 -5.51
CA GLN A 119 -4.19 3.55 -4.98
C GLN A 119 -4.34 4.73 -5.95
N ILE A 120 -4.13 4.50 -7.24
CA ILE A 120 -4.36 5.51 -8.29
C ILE A 120 -5.83 5.95 -8.29
N ALA A 121 -6.76 5.00 -8.22
CA ALA A 121 -8.20 5.30 -8.16
C ALA A 121 -8.54 6.19 -6.96
N ALA A 122 -8.02 5.86 -5.77
CA ALA A 122 -8.22 6.64 -4.57
C ALA A 122 -7.65 8.07 -4.69
N ARG A 123 -6.42 8.22 -5.20
CA ARG A 123 -5.77 9.51 -5.42
C ARG A 123 -6.49 10.37 -6.47
N LYS A 124 -7.14 9.74 -7.43
CA LYS A 124 -7.97 10.43 -8.43
C LYS A 124 -9.37 10.76 -7.94
N GLY A 125 -9.75 10.40 -6.72
CA GLY A 125 -11.14 10.55 -6.26
C GLY A 125 -12.14 9.84 -7.18
N ASN A 126 -11.72 8.74 -7.82
CA ASN A 126 -12.47 7.99 -8.82
C ASN A 126 -12.84 8.78 -10.10
N HIS A 127 -12.09 9.85 -10.42
CA HIS A 127 -12.29 10.64 -11.63
C HIS A 127 -11.35 10.20 -12.76
N GLY A 128 -11.76 10.44 -14.02
CA GLY A 128 -11.02 10.13 -15.22
C GLY A 128 -10.98 8.63 -15.53
N ALA A 129 -9.90 8.15 -16.15
CA ALA A 129 -9.78 6.75 -16.57
C ALA A 129 -8.46 6.11 -16.08
N ILE A 130 -8.55 4.84 -15.72
CA ILE A 130 -7.39 3.98 -15.43
C ILE A 130 -7.47 2.77 -16.34
N LEU A 131 -6.44 2.56 -17.15
CA LEU A 131 -6.27 1.35 -17.94
C LEU A 131 -5.35 0.38 -17.18
N ALA A 132 -5.93 -0.64 -16.56
CA ALA A 132 -5.21 -1.69 -15.87
C ALA A 132 -4.88 -2.84 -16.85
N LYS A 133 -3.60 -3.12 -17.06
CA LYS A 133 -3.11 -4.21 -17.90
C LYS A 133 -2.39 -5.26 -17.05
N GLU A 134 -2.70 -6.52 -17.28
CA GLU A 134 -2.04 -7.65 -16.65
C GLU A 134 -1.80 -8.74 -17.70
N PHE A 135 -0.60 -9.32 -17.69
CA PHE A 135 -0.21 -10.36 -18.63
C PHE A 135 -0.84 -11.73 -18.29
N SER A 136 -0.95 -12.03 -17.00
CA SER A 136 -1.46 -13.32 -16.52
C SER A 136 -2.99 -13.32 -16.41
N ALA A 137 -3.67 -14.12 -17.21
CA ALA A 137 -5.12 -14.28 -17.18
C ALA A 137 -5.64 -14.78 -15.81
N SER A 138 -4.85 -15.57 -15.07
CA SER A 138 -5.22 -16.03 -13.73
C SER A 138 -5.19 -14.87 -12.71
N ARG A 139 -4.26 -13.93 -12.86
CA ARG A 139 -4.12 -12.78 -11.98
C ARG A 139 -5.14 -11.68 -12.28
N VAL A 140 -5.63 -11.58 -13.52
CA VAL A 140 -6.69 -10.63 -13.90
C VAL A 140 -7.96 -10.85 -13.07
N LYS A 141 -8.27 -12.11 -12.70
CA LYS A 141 -9.43 -12.42 -11.85
C LYS A 141 -9.42 -11.75 -10.49
N VAL A 142 -8.26 -11.34 -10.00
CA VAL A 142 -8.11 -10.65 -8.71
C VAL A 142 -8.38 -9.14 -8.84
N LEU A 143 -8.34 -8.61 -10.07
CA LEU A 143 -8.61 -7.19 -10.37
C LEU A 143 -10.10 -6.89 -10.57
N GLN A 144 -10.93 -7.91 -10.73
CA GLN A 144 -12.39 -7.81 -10.92
C GLN A 144 -13.12 -7.82 -9.58
#